data_03a4de83d9be88848859928d7abd2c24
#
_entry.id   03a4de83d9be88848859928d7abd2c24
#
_cell.length_a   1.000
_cell.length_b   1.000
_cell.length_c   1.000
_cell.angle_alpha   90.00
_cell.angle_beta   90.00
_cell.angle_gamma   90.00
#
_symmetry.space_group_name_H-M   'P 1'
#
loop_
_entity.id
_entity.type
_entity.pdbx_description
1 polymer ?
#
loop_
_entity_poly.entity_id
_entity_poly.type
_entity_poly.pdbx_seq_one_letter_code
_entity_poly.pdbx_strand_id
1 'polypeptide(L)'
;ILTEEIGLNEALEEAGIEVNETDLAEFILQTAVSPPSHIVVPGLHFERNKIREIFAEKLGYTGTENPTEMTHFVRGYVRERFLKADVGVNGCNFAVAASGTCTIVSNEGNGRMASSIPKTQVIFLGTERIVPDFKALDVMMEMLNRSAVGAKISNYFSMMTGPARAGEADGPEETHIIIIDNGRSGILGGTFQEMLRCIRCGACMNICPVYRHISGHGYGSVYPGPMGAVLTPLFKGYDVAGDLPYAST
;
A
#
# COMPACT_ATOMS: atom_id res chain seq x y z
N ILE A 1 0.17 -3.02 0.10
CA ILE A 1 1.36 -3.90 0.21
C ILE A 1 1.32 -4.79 1.45
N LEU A 2 1.10 -4.28 2.66
CA LEU A 2 1.01 -5.14 3.85
C LEU A 2 -0.24 -6.03 3.81
N THR A 3 -1.36 -5.49 3.35
CA THR A 3 -2.61 -6.22 3.14
C THR A 3 -2.47 -7.31 2.07
N GLU A 4 -1.76 -7.01 1.00
CA GLU A 4 -1.41 -7.97 -0.06
C GLU A 4 -0.43 -9.05 0.43
N GLU A 5 0.50 -8.71 1.33
CA GLU A 5 1.43 -9.67 1.94
C GLU A 5 0.68 -10.82 2.64
N ILE A 6 -0.45 -10.50 3.27
CA ILE A 6 -1.27 -11.46 4.02
C ILE A 6 -2.51 -11.94 3.25
N GLY A 7 -2.71 -11.55 1.99
CA GLY A 7 -3.86 -11.95 1.18
C GLY A 7 -5.20 -11.45 1.76
N LEU A 8 -5.23 -10.20 2.26
CA LEU A 8 -6.41 -9.69 2.97
C LEU A 8 -7.64 -9.58 2.07
N ASN A 9 -7.47 -9.06 0.84
CA ASN A 9 -8.60 -8.83 -0.07
C ASN A 9 -9.27 -10.15 -0.43
N GLU A 10 -8.49 -11.15 -0.78
CA GLU A 10 -8.97 -12.49 -1.11
C GLU A 10 -9.71 -13.12 0.07
N ALA A 11 -9.15 -13.02 1.28
CA ALA A 11 -9.79 -13.56 2.48
C ALA A 11 -11.12 -12.86 2.83
N LEU A 12 -11.22 -11.56 2.60
CA LEU A 12 -12.46 -10.80 2.80
C LEU A 12 -13.52 -11.16 1.75
N GLU A 13 -13.13 -11.28 0.48
CA GLU A 13 -14.02 -11.69 -0.61
C GLU A 13 -14.53 -13.12 -0.41
N GLU A 14 -13.68 -14.06 0.01
CA GLU A 14 -14.09 -15.41 0.40
C GLU A 14 -15.07 -15.43 1.59
N ALA A 15 -14.97 -14.47 2.49
CA ALA A 15 -15.93 -14.27 3.58
C ALA A 15 -17.24 -13.58 3.14
N GLY A 16 -17.38 -13.23 1.85
CA GLY A 16 -18.56 -12.57 1.30
C GLY A 16 -18.62 -11.08 1.52
N ILE A 17 -17.48 -10.45 1.80
CA ILE A 17 -17.36 -8.99 1.98
C ILE A 17 -16.95 -8.37 0.64
N GLU A 18 -17.67 -7.33 0.20
CA GLU A 18 -17.29 -6.56 -0.99
C GLU A 18 -16.06 -5.70 -0.70
N VAL A 19 -15.00 -5.90 -1.44
CA VAL A 19 -13.73 -5.15 -1.31
C VAL A 19 -13.57 -4.21 -2.48
N ASN A 20 -13.28 -2.95 -2.21
CA ASN A 20 -13.03 -1.92 -3.22
C ASN A 20 -11.69 -1.22 -2.95
N GLU A 21 -10.75 -1.35 -3.88
CA GLU A 21 -9.50 -0.59 -3.87
C GLU A 21 -9.76 0.89 -4.21
N THR A 22 -9.06 1.77 -3.54
CA THR A 22 -9.31 3.22 -3.63
C THR A 22 -8.16 4.02 -4.21
N ASP A 23 -6.96 3.47 -4.24
CA ASP A 23 -5.83 4.00 -5.02
C ASP A 23 -6.07 3.69 -6.51
N LEU A 24 -5.80 4.64 -7.40
CA LEU A 24 -6.09 4.47 -8.83
C LEU A 24 -5.35 3.26 -9.43
N ALA A 25 -4.09 3.07 -9.07
CA ALA A 25 -3.30 1.96 -9.61
C ALA A 25 -3.78 0.61 -9.05
N GLU A 26 -4.07 0.52 -7.77
CA GLU A 26 -4.65 -0.69 -7.15
C GLU A 26 -6.05 -0.98 -7.69
N PHE A 27 -6.87 0.05 -7.92
CA PHE A 27 -8.18 -0.10 -8.56
C PHE A 27 -8.08 -0.68 -9.99
N ILE A 28 -7.08 -0.24 -10.76
CA ILE A 28 -6.81 -0.81 -12.09
C ILE A 28 -6.42 -2.29 -11.95
N LEU A 29 -5.55 -2.64 -10.99
CA LEU A 29 -5.14 -4.02 -10.75
C LEU A 29 -6.30 -4.90 -10.33
N GLN A 30 -7.13 -4.44 -9.40
CA GLN A 30 -8.34 -5.16 -8.97
C GLN A 30 -9.28 -5.39 -10.15
N THR A 31 -9.56 -4.36 -10.95
CA THR A 31 -10.42 -4.46 -12.14
C THR A 31 -9.84 -5.42 -13.18
N ALA A 32 -8.51 -5.44 -13.35
CA ALA A 32 -7.81 -6.30 -14.30
C ALA A 32 -7.58 -7.72 -13.79
N VAL A 33 -7.81 -7.98 -12.49
CA VAL A 33 -7.41 -9.22 -11.78
C VAL A 33 -5.93 -9.52 -12.01
N SER A 34 -5.08 -8.54 -11.72
CA SER A 34 -3.63 -8.61 -11.97
C SER A 34 -2.84 -8.29 -10.70
N PRO A 35 -1.76 -9.03 -10.40
CA PRO A 35 -0.91 -8.71 -9.25
C PRO A 35 -0.10 -7.43 -9.49
N PRO A 36 0.33 -6.74 -8.41
CA PRO A 36 1.18 -5.56 -8.51
C PRO A 36 2.57 -5.89 -9.05
N SER A 37 3.14 -4.98 -9.83
CA SER A 37 4.51 -5.12 -10.34
C SER A 37 5.53 -4.22 -9.65
N HIS A 38 5.07 -3.24 -8.85
CA HIS A 38 5.92 -2.31 -8.11
C HIS A 38 5.24 -1.90 -6.80
N ILE A 39 6.01 -1.64 -5.74
CA ILE A 39 5.43 -1.32 -4.41
C ILE A 39 4.90 0.11 -4.28
N VAL A 40 5.30 1.03 -5.15
CA VAL A 40 4.87 2.45 -5.12
C VAL A 40 4.00 2.79 -6.34
N VAL A 41 4.25 2.14 -7.47
CA VAL A 41 3.51 2.33 -8.72
C VAL A 41 3.03 0.95 -9.20
N PRO A 42 2.06 0.35 -8.53
CA PRO A 42 1.74 -1.07 -8.69
C PRO A 42 1.27 -1.46 -10.09
N GLY A 43 0.58 -0.56 -10.80
CA GLY A 43 0.10 -0.75 -12.18
C GLY A 43 1.09 -0.36 -13.29
N LEU A 44 2.38 -0.23 -13.01
CA LEU A 44 3.42 0.23 -13.96
C LEU A 44 3.49 -0.57 -15.28
N HIS A 45 3.06 -1.81 -15.27
CA HIS A 45 3.07 -2.69 -16.44
C HIS A 45 1.89 -2.50 -17.40
N PHE A 46 0.92 -1.65 -17.06
CA PHE A 46 -0.19 -1.33 -17.94
C PHE A 46 0.03 -0.06 -18.75
N GLU A 47 -0.18 -0.15 -20.06
CA GLU A 47 -0.25 1.00 -20.95
C GLU A 47 -1.65 1.63 -20.93
N ARG A 48 -1.76 2.91 -21.30
CA ARG A 48 -3.02 3.69 -21.25
C ARG A 48 -4.14 3.08 -22.08
N ASN A 49 -3.82 2.63 -23.29
CA ASN A 49 -4.79 1.95 -24.16
C ASN A 49 -5.34 0.67 -23.51
N LYS A 50 -4.47 -0.10 -22.85
CA LYS A 50 -4.87 -1.32 -22.15
C LYS A 50 -5.78 -1.01 -20.96
N ILE A 51 -5.46 0.03 -20.19
CA ILE A 51 -6.34 0.50 -19.08
C ILE A 51 -7.71 0.92 -19.62
N ARG A 52 -7.75 1.66 -20.73
CA ARG A 52 -9.01 2.03 -21.38
C ARG A 52 -9.83 0.81 -21.78
N GLU A 53 -9.20 -0.21 -22.37
CA GLU A 53 -9.88 -1.47 -22.75
C GLU A 53 -10.46 -2.18 -21.53
N ILE A 54 -9.70 -2.31 -20.45
CA ILE A 54 -10.14 -2.92 -19.19
C ILE A 54 -11.36 -2.17 -18.63
N PHE A 55 -11.29 -0.84 -18.58
CA PHE A 55 -12.40 -0.02 -18.10
C PHE A 55 -13.64 -0.11 -19.00
N ALA A 56 -13.44 -0.20 -20.32
CA ALA A 56 -14.57 -0.38 -21.25
C ALA A 56 -15.25 -1.74 -21.05
N GLU A 57 -14.47 -2.80 -20.94
CA GLU A 57 -14.97 -4.17 -20.81
C GLU A 57 -15.64 -4.42 -19.45
N LYS A 58 -14.97 -3.98 -18.35
CA LYS A 58 -15.39 -4.33 -16.99
C LYS A 58 -16.32 -3.31 -16.35
N LEU A 59 -16.20 -2.04 -16.72
CA LEU A 59 -16.90 -0.93 -16.04
C LEU A 59 -17.80 -0.12 -16.97
N GLY A 60 -17.85 -0.45 -18.27
CA GLY A 60 -18.67 0.25 -19.26
C GLY A 60 -18.16 1.65 -19.63
N TYR A 61 -16.86 1.91 -19.48
CA TYR A 61 -16.25 3.18 -19.89
C TYR A 61 -16.30 3.36 -21.40
N THR A 62 -16.80 4.49 -21.87
CA THR A 62 -16.97 4.79 -23.30
C THR A 62 -16.08 5.93 -23.81
N GLY A 63 -15.22 6.48 -22.94
CA GLY A 63 -14.32 7.59 -23.28
C GLY A 63 -13.05 7.15 -24.00
N THR A 64 -12.15 8.11 -24.17
CA THR A 64 -10.86 7.92 -24.84
C THR A 64 -9.78 7.38 -23.89
N GLU A 65 -8.56 7.18 -24.41
CA GLU A 65 -7.38 6.83 -23.59
C GLU A 65 -6.75 8.05 -22.88
N ASN A 66 -7.44 9.19 -22.87
CA ASN A 66 -6.98 10.38 -22.16
C ASN A 66 -6.96 10.12 -20.64
N PRO A 67 -5.80 10.26 -19.98
CA PRO A 67 -5.69 9.97 -18.54
C PRO A 67 -6.64 10.80 -17.68
N THR A 68 -6.89 12.06 -18.06
CA THR A 68 -7.81 12.94 -17.32
C THR A 68 -9.24 12.42 -17.39
N GLU A 69 -9.71 12.01 -18.57
CA GLU A 69 -11.05 11.45 -18.74
C GLU A 69 -11.22 10.16 -17.95
N MET A 70 -10.26 9.22 -18.06
CA MET A 70 -10.27 7.98 -17.31
C MET A 70 -10.26 8.22 -15.79
N THR A 71 -9.44 9.16 -15.31
CA THR A 71 -9.38 9.53 -13.89
C THR A 71 -10.70 10.13 -13.41
N HIS A 72 -11.35 10.99 -14.20
CA HIS A 72 -12.66 11.54 -13.86
C HIS A 72 -13.74 10.44 -13.79
N PHE A 73 -13.71 9.48 -14.69
CA PHE A 73 -14.60 8.34 -14.65
C PHE A 73 -14.43 7.52 -13.36
N VAL A 74 -13.19 7.12 -13.04
CA VAL A 74 -12.88 6.36 -11.82
C VAL A 74 -13.22 7.16 -10.57
N ARG A 75 -12.97 8.47 -10.55
CA ARG A 75 -13.36 9.36 -9.44
C ARG A 75 -14.86 9.26 -9.14
N GLY A 76 -15.70 9.27 -10.16
CA GLY A 76 -17.15 9.11 -9.99
C GLY A 76 -17.50 7.73 -9.42
N TYR A 77 -16.89 6.71 -9.98
CA TYR A 77 -17.10 5.31 -9.61
C TYR A 77 -16.68 5.02 -8.15
N VAL A 78 -15.48 5.44 -7.75
CA VAL A 78 -14.94 5.20 -6.41
C VAL A 78 -15.64 6.10 -5.35
N ARG A 79 -16.08 7.32 -5.74
CA ARG A 79 -16.82 8.20 -4.83
C ARG A 79 -18.09 7.56 -4.28
N GLU A 80 -18.84 6.86 -5.11
CA GLU A 80 -20.06 6.17 -4.66
C GLU A 80 -19.74 5.08 -3.63
N ARG A 81 -18.62 4.39 -3.81
CA ARG A 81 -18.14 3.35 -2.89
C ARG A 81 -17.70 3.91 -1.56
N PHE A 82 -16.96 5.01 -1.55
CA PHE A 82 -16.63 5.71 -0.30
C PHE A 82 -17.87 6.07 0.52
N LEU A 83 -18.93 6.56 -0.14
CA LEU A 83 -20.14 6.99 0.55
C LEU A 83 -21.01 5.82 1.05
N LYS A 84 -20.79 4.61 0.55
CA LYS A 84 -21.52 3.39 0.92
C LYS A 84 -20.72 2.46 1.81
N ALA A 85 -19.41 2.67 1.93
CA ALA A 85 -18.53 1.78 2.68
C ALA A 85 -18.87 1.80 4.18
N ASP A 86 -19.05 0.62 4.75
CA ASP A 86 -19.24 0.44 6.20
C ASP A 86 -17.90 0.53 6.94
N VAL A 87 -16.84 0.02 6.32
CA VAL A 87 -15.50 -0.07 6.90
C VAL A 87 -14.47 0.55 5.96
N GLY A 88 -13.63 1.42 6.50
CA GLY A 88 -12.44 1.93 5.82
C GLY A 88 -11.19 1.18 6.28
N VAL A 89 -10.45 0.61 5.33
CA VAL A 89 -9.21 -0.09 5.61
C VAL A 89 -8.03 0.71 5.10
N ASN A 90 -7.06 0.95 5.98
CA ASN A 90 -5.84 1.68 5.64
C ASN A 90 -4.58 0.90 6.04
N GLY A 91 -3.55 0.99 5.21
CA GLY A 91 -2.19 0.73 5.66
C GLY A 91 -1.68 1.87 6.56
N CYS A 92 -0.56 1.64 7.22
CA CYS A 92 0.13 2.66 8.02
C CYS A 92 1.59 2.75 7.58
N ASN A 93 2.04 3.95 7.20
CA ASN A 93 3.44 4.15 6.86
C ASN A 93 4.32 4.09 8.12
N PHE A 94 3.92 4.79 9.17
CA PHE A 94 4.56 4.77 10.49
C PHE A 94 3.55 5.00 11.59
N ALA A 95 3.76 4.36 12.75
CA ALA A 95 2.98 4.59 13.97
C ALA A 95 3.88 5.14 15.07
N VAL A 96 3.41 6.13 15.80
CA VAL A 96 4.13 6.79 16.90
C VAL A 96 3.77 6.12 18.21
N ALA A 97 4.70 5.39 18.83
CA ALA A 97 4.46 4.65 20.06
C ALA A 97 4.03 5.55 21.24
N ALA A 98 4.62 6.74 21.35
CA ALA A 98 4.35 7.67 22.44
C ALA A 98 2.88 8.19 22.45
N SER A 99 2.15 8.17 21.33
CA SER A 99 0.83 8.76 21.21
C SER A 99 -0.23 7.79 20.62
N GLY A 100 0.19 6.64 20.09
CA GLY A 100 -0.70 5.75 19.33
C GLY A 100 -1.12 6.31 17.96
N THR A 101 -0.46 7.36 17.47
CA THR A 101 -0.79 8.00 16.21
C THR A 101 -0.32 7.15 15.03
N CYS A 102 -1.22 6.74 14.16
CA CYS A 102 -0.92 6.11 12.88
C CYS A 102 -0.85 7.16 11.77
N THR A 103 0.06 6.97 10.82
CA THR A 103 0.25 7.92 9.71
C THR A 103 0.13 7.25 8.36
N ILE A 104 -0.48 7.98 7.40
CA ILE A 104 -0.58 7.57 6.01
C ILE A 104 -0.17 8.70 5.08
N VAL A 105 0.62 8.36 4.07
CA VAL A 105 1.02 9.23 2.97
C VAL A 105 0.22 8.84 1.74
N SER A 106 -0.44 9.81 1.11
CA SER A 106 -1.23 9.61 -0.09
C SER A 106 -1.04 10.75 -1.07
N ASN A 107 -1.05 10.47 -2.37
CA ASN A 107 -1.03 11.48 -3.43
C ASN A 107 -2.44 11.88 -3.88
N GLU A 108 -3.42 11.01 -3.69
CA GLU A 108 -4.76 11.11 -4.27
C GLU A 108 -5.82 11.54 -3.26
N GLY A 109 -5.49 11.54 -1.97
CA GLY A 109 -6.42 11.81 -0.89
C GLY A 109 -7.36 10.64 -0.55
N ASN A 110 -7.24 9.50 -1.23
CA ASN A 110 -8.00 8.28 -0.99
C ASN A 110 -7.84 7.75 0.44
N GLY A 111 -6.60 7.67 0.93
CA GLY A 111 -6.32 7.26 2.31
C GLY A 111 -7.01 8.16 3.35
N ARG A 112 -7.10 9.47 3.10
CA ARG A 112 -7.83 10.40 3.96
C ARG A 112 -9.33 10.15 3.92
N MET A 113 -9.91 9.91 2.75
CA MET A 113 -11.34 9.61 2.62
C MET A 113 -11.69 8.27 3.27
N ALA A 114 -10.87 7.23 3.07
CA ALA A 114 -11.07 5.92 3.71
C ALA A 114 -10.97 5.99 5.24
N SER A 115 -10.21 6.95 5.79
CA SER A 115 -10.09 7.13 7.24
C SER A 115 -11.13 8.08 7.86
N SER A 116 -11.95 8.77 7.06
CA SER A 116 -12.84 9.82 7.57
C SER A 116 -14.32 9.58 7.28
N ILE A 117 -14.67 8.86 6.20
CA ILE A 117 -16.07 8.68 5.78
C ILE A 117 -16.73 7.46 6.44
N PRO A 118 -16.11 6.26 6.40
CA PRO A 118 -16.72 5.09 7.03
C PRO A 118 -16.79 5.22 8.55
N LYS A 119 -17.79 4.58 9.14
CA LYS A 119 -17.99 4.58 10.59
C LYS A 119 -16.95 3.78 11.34
N THR A 120 -16.46 2.72 10.74
CA THR A 120 -15.41 1.87 11.31
C THR A 120 -14.15 1.99 10.50
N GLN A 121 -13.03 2.24 11.15
CA GLN A 121 -11.71 2.26 10.55
C GLN A 121 -10.85 1.10 11.04
N VAL A 122 -10.21 0.39 10.14
CA VAL A 122 -9.22 -0.63 10.43
C VAL A 122 -7.86 -0.23 9.84
N ILE A 123 -6.84 -0.16 10.68
CA ILE A 123 -5.49 0.25 10.29
C ILE A 123 -4.55 -0.94 10.44
N PHE A 124 -3.90 -1.35 9.35
CA PHE A 124 -2.89 -2.40 9.35
C PHE A 124 -1.49 -1.81 9.36
N LEU A 125 -0.63 -2.26 10.26
CA LEU A 125 0.80 -1.88 10.27
C LEU A 125 1.69 -3.07 10.61
N GLY A 126 2.87 -3.12 10.01
CA GLY A 126 3.92 -4.04 10.42
C GLY A 126 4.61 -3.57 11.70
N THR A 127 5.07 -4.49 12.54
CA THR A 127 5.77 -4.18 13.79
C THR A 127 7.00 -3.28 13.55
N GLU A 128 7.65 -3.40 12.41
CA GLU A 128 8.82 -2.61 12.00
C GLU A 128 8.49 -1.16 11.61
N ARG A 129 7.21 -0.77 11.65
CA ARG A 129 6.74 0.58 11.32
C ARG A 129 6.52 1.46 12.53
N ILE A 130 6.78 0.95 13.71
CA ILE A 130 6.60 1.70 14.96
C ILE A 130 7.86 2.54 15.22
N VAL A 131 7.65 3.85 15.39
CA VAL A 131 8.69 4.80 15.77
C VAL A 131 8.42 5.33 17.18
N PRO A 132 9.46 5.69 17.96
CA PRO A 132 9.26 6.05 19.36
C PRO A 132 8.45 7.34 19.57
N ASP A 133 8.70 8.36 18.75
CA ASP A 133 8.16 9.70 18.93
C ASP A 133 8.00 10.45 17.60
N PHE A 134 7.47 11.68 17.65
CA PHE A 134 7.29 12.54 16.49
C PHE A 134 8.60 13.04 15.87
N LYS A 135 9.71 13.09 16.61
CA LYS A 135 11.02 13.47 16.03
C LYS A 135 11.53 12.38 15.11
N ALA A 136 11.39 11.12 15.54
CA ALA A 136 11.71 9.98 14.68
C ALA A 136 10.78 9.91 13.47
N LEU A 137 9.48 10.19 13.65
CA LEU A 137 8.53 10.26 12.54
C LEU A 137 8.93 11.30 11.50
N ASP A 138 9.33 12.50 11.91
CA ASP A 138 9.73 13.60 11.01
C ASP A 138 10.89 13.16 10.09
N VAL A 139 11.92 12.55 10.66
CA VAL A 139 13.04 12.00 9.89
C VAL A 139 12.57 10.95 8.87
N MET A 140 11.70 10.02 9.30
CA MET A 140 11.18 8.97 8.41
C MET A 140 10.36 9.54 7.27
N MET A 141 9.55 10.57 7.53
CA MET A 141 8.73 11.23 6.51
C MET A 141 9.58 11.98 5.48
N GLU A 142 10.61 12.69 5.92
CA GLU A 142 11.56 13.33 5.01
C GLU A 142 12.28 12.32 4.12
N MET A 143 12.73 11.20 4.70
CA MET A 143 13.41 10.14 3.97
C MET A 143 12.48 9.45 2.97
N LEU A 144 11.23 9.14 3.36
CA LEU A 144 10.29 8.42 2.51
C LEU A 144 10.02 9.17 1.21
N ASN A 145 9.64 10.42 1.28
CA ASN A 145 9.28 11.22 0.11
C ASN A 145 10.47 11.46 -0.83
N ARG A 146 11.62 11.77 -0.27
CA ARG A 146 12.85 11.99 -1.06
C ARG A 146 13.32 10.71 -1.76
N SER A 147 13.24 9.58 -1.06
CA SER A 147 13.66 8.29 -1.62
C SER A 147 12.68 7.75 -2.66
N ALA A 148 11.38 7.93 -2.44
CA ALA A 148 10.36 7.37 -3.35
C ALA A 148 10.27 8.14 -4.68
N VAL A 149 10.22 9.48 -4.63
CA VAL A 149 9.90 10.32 -5.80
C VAL A 149 10.77 11.57 -5.93
N GLY A 150 11.79 11.75 -5.11
CA GLY A 150 12.65 12.93 -5.11
C GLY A 150 11.98 14.22 -4.59
N ALA A 151 10.79 14.13 -4.03
CA ALA A 151 10.06 15.25 -3.50
C ALA A 151 10.45 15.57 -2.05
N LYS A 152 10.38 16.84 -1.67
CA LYS A 152 10.64 17.25 -0.27
C LYS A 152 9.49 16.86 0.66
N ILE A 153 8.26 16.97 0.18
CA ILE A 153 7.01 16.68 0.91
C ILE A 153 6.04 15.93 0.01
N SER A 154 5.11 15.20 0.62
CA SER A 154 3.98 14.57 -0.06
C SER A 154 2.81 15.57 -0.21
N ASN A 155 1.83 15.23 -1.07
CA ASN A 155 0.61 16.00 -1.21
C ASN A 155 -0.28 15.92 0.03
N TYR A 156 -0.45 14.71 0.55
CA TYR A 156 -1.26 14.45 1.74
C TYR A 156 -0.47 13.64 2.76
N PHE A 157 -0.43 14.16 3.97
CA PHE A 157 0.08 13.47 5.14
C PHE A 157 -1.01 13.51 6.21
N SER A 158 -1.63 12.38 6.48
CA SER A 158 -2.71 12.26 7.46
C SER A 158 -2.22 11.54 8.70
N MET A 159 -2.63 12.05 9.86
CA MET A 159 -2.36 11.47 11.17
C MET A 159 -3.68 11.11 11.84
N MET A 160 -3.80 9.90 12.35
CA MET A 160 -4.99 9.34 12.96
C MET A 160 -4.62 8.85 14.37
N THR A 161 -5.29 9.40 15.40
CA THR A 161 -4.97 9.09 16.81
C THR A 161 -6.14 8.40 17.53
N GLY A 162 -7.10 7.89 16.79
CA GLY A 162 -8.26 7.19 17.32
C GLY A 162 -9.55 7.66 16.67
N PRO A 163 -10.70 7.21 17.19
CA PRO A 163 -12.03 7.55 16.66
C PRO A 163 -12.40 9.01 16.92
N ALA A 164 -13.43 9.47 16.21
CA ALA A 164 -14.02 10.79 16.42
C ALA A 164 -14.51 10.97 17.86
N ARG A 165 -14.31 12.16 18.40
CA ARG A 165 -14.76 12.52 19.74
C ARG A 165 -16.19 13.06 19.71
N ALA A 166 -16.85 13.05 20.84
CA ALA A 166 -18.19 13.62 20.95
C ALA A 166 -18.21 15.09 20.50
N GLY A 167 -19.02 15.39 19.50
CA GLY A 167 -19.16 16.73 18.91
C GLY A 167 -18.27 17.01 17.69
N GLU A 168 -17.41 16.11 17.28
CA GLU A 168 -16.72 16.17 16.01
C GLU A 168 -17.68 15.84 14.86
N ALA A 169 -17.54 16.57 13.73
CA ALA A 169 -18.50 16.47 12.63
C ALA A 169 -18.22 15.30 11.68
N ASP A 170 -16.99 14.77 11.67
CA ASP A 170 -16.54 13.71 10.81
C ASP A 170 -15.52 12.80 11.52
N GLY A 171 -15.18 11.69 10.88
CA GLY A 171 -14.28 10.69 11.40
C GLY A 171 -15.03 9.41 11.83
N PRO A 172 -14.29 8.30 11.99
CA PRO A 172 -14.87 7.01 12.36
C PRO A 172 -15.39 7.02 13.79
N GLU A 173 -16.48 6.29 14.03
CA GLU A 173 -17.01 6.03 15.38
C GLU A 173 -16.12 5.03 16.14
N GLU A 174 -15.48 4.12 15.38
CA GLU A 174 -14.60 3.08 15.90
C GLU A 174 -13.29 3.01 15.08
N THR A 175 -12.18 2.76 15.78
CA THR A 175 -10.86 2.57 15.14
C THR A 175 -10.19 1.32 15.71
N HIS A 176 -9.79 0.43 14.81
CA HIS A 176 -9.06 -0.80 15.14
C HIS A 176 -7.67 -0.74 14.54
N ILE A 177 -6.64 -1.01 15.35
CA ILE A 177 -5.24 -1.07 14.89
C ILE A 177 -4.79 -2.53 14.98
N ILE A 178 -4.42 -3.09 13.82
CA ILE A 178 -3.96 -4.47 13.70
C ILE A 178 -2.46 -4.43 13.41
N ILE A 179 -1.65 -4.90 14.38
CA ILE A 179 -0.21 -4.97 14.25
C ILE A 179 0.17 -6.35 13.73
N ILE A 180 0.81 -6.38 12.56
CA ILE A 180 1.21 -7.59 11.86
C ILE A 180 2.67 -7.90 12.16
N ASP A 181 2.93 -9.06 12.72
CA ASP A 181 4.27 -9.62 12.84
C ASP A 181 4.70 -10.35 11.57
N ASN A 182 3.98 -11.36 11.17
CA ASN A 182 4.22 -12.20 9.99
C ASN A 182 5.71 -12.55 9.80
N GLY A 183 6.36 -13.00 10.88
CA GLY A 183 7.78 -13.43 10.89
C GLY A 183 8.80 -12.33 11.17
N ARG A 184 8.38 -11.06 11.34
CA ARG A 184 9.28 -9.93 11.60
C ARG A 184 10.05 -10.08 12.90
N SER A 185 9.41 -10.55 13.95
CA SER A 185 10.05 -10.82 15.25
C SER A 185 11.16 -11.89 15.14
N GLY A 186 11.01 -12.85 14.25
CA GLY A 186 12.03 -13.87 13.98
C GLY A 186 13.27 -13.33 13.25
N ILE A 187 13.15 -12.19 12.57
CA ILE A 187 14.29 -11.51 11.89
C ILE A 187 15.03 -10.60 12.87
N LEU A 188 14.31 -10.04 13.84
CA LEU A 188 14.87 -9.12 14.84
C LEU A 188 15.95 -9.83 15.69
N GLY A 189 17.11 -9.17 15.85
CA GLY A 189 18.26 -9.73 16.55
C GLY A 189 19.09 -10.73 15.73
N GLY A 190 18.63 -11.12 14.53
CA GLY A 190 19.37 -11.99 13.61
C GLY A 190 20.30 -11.22 12.67
N THR A 191 21.02 -11.98 11.82
CA THR A 191 21.98 -11.44 10.84
C THR A 191 21.34 -10.46 9.87
N PHE A 192 20.05 -10.64 9.54
CA PHE A 192 19.33 -9.82 8.57
C PHE A 192 18.42 -8.76 9.19
N GLN A 193 18.53 -8.46 10.47
CA GLN A 193 17.66 -7.50 11.15
C GLN A 193 17.62 -6.13 10.49
N GLU A 194 18.69 -5.70 9.82
CA GLU A 194 18.76 -4.41 9.11
C GLU A 194 17.72 -4.30 7.99
N MET A 195 17.18 -5.42 7.48
CA MET A 195 16.10 -5.42 6.50
C MET A 195 14.78 -4.88 7.05
N LEU A 196 14.57 -4.93 8.37
CA LEU A 196 13.40 -4.35 9.03
C LEU A 196 13.40 -2.81 9.00
N ARG A 197 14.55 -2.18 8.73
CA ARG A 197 14.66 -0.73 8.51
C ARG A 197 14.20 -0.27 7.14
N CYS A 198 13.85 -1.19 6.25
CA CYS A 198 13.35 -0.84 4.92
C CYS A 198 12.03 -0.08 4.99
N ILE A 199 12.00 1.19 4.55
CA ILE A 199 10.81 2.06 4.59
C ILE A 199 9.85 1.86 3.41
N ARG A 200 10.09 0.89 2.56
CA ARG A 200 9.26 0.56 1.38
C ARG A 200 9.15 1.71 0.36
N CYS A 201 10.18 2.53 0.21
CA CYS A 201 10.20 3.65 -0.73
C CYS A 201 10.31 3.26 -2.21
N GLY A 202 10.73 2.03 -2.52
CA GLY A 202 10.86 1.56 -3.90
C GLY A 202 12.13 2.00 -4.64
N ALA A 203 12.98 2.85 -4.06
CA ALA A 203 14.16 3.41 -4.74
C ALA A 203 15.13 2.35 -5.30
N CYS A 204 15.32 1.24 -4.58
CA CYS A 204 16.20 0.16 -5.01
C CYS A 204 15.71 -0.54 -6.28
N MET A 205 14.40 -0.62 -6.52
CA MET A 205 13.84 -1.20 -7.74
C MET A 205 14.08 -0.33 -8.96
N ASN A 206 14.01 0.99 -8.80
CA ASN A 206 14.17 1.94 -9.91
C ASN A 206 15.55 1.85 -10.58
N ILE A 207 16.57 1.41 -9.84
CA ILE A 207 17.96 1.34 -10.32
C ILE A 207 18.41 -0.11 -10.61
N CYS A 208 17.71 -1.11 -10.10
CA CYS A 208 18.10 -2.51 -10.22
C CYS A 208 18.00 -3.01 -11.68
N PRO A 209 19.10 -3.49 -12.28
CA PRO A 209 19.09 -3.98 -13.66
C PRO A 209 18.23 -5.25 -13.78
N VAL A 210 18.21 -6.12 -12.79
CA VAL A 210 17.38 -7.34 -12.80
C VAL A 210 15.91 -6.97 -12.81
N TYR A 211 15.46 -6.10 -11.89
CA TYR A 211 14.07 -5.65 -11.86
C TYR A 211 13.63 -5.00 -13.18
N ARG A 212 14.51 -4.22 -13.81
CA ARG A 212 14.21 -3.58 -15.13
C ARG A 212 14.00 -4.59 -16.25
N HIS A 213 14.56 -5.79 -16.14
CA HIS A 213 14.41 -6.83 -17.16
C HIS A 213 13.22 -7.76 -16.92
N ILE A 214 12.99 -8.19 -15.67
CA ILE A 214 11.98 -9.19 -15.36
C ILE A 214 10.70 -8.62 -14.76
N SER A 215 10.67 -7.31 -14.45
CA SER A 215 9.59 -6.63 -13.72
C SER A 215 9.36 -7.23 -12.33
N GLY A 216 8.37 -6.70 -11.59
CA GLY A 216 7.99 -7.21 -10.28
C GLY A 216 7.39 -8.62 -10.33
N HIS A 217 6.67 -8.94 -11.40
CA HIS A 217 6.04 -10.24 -11.57
C HIS A 217 7.05 -11.40 -11.59
N GLY A 218 8.24 -11.19 -12.13
CA GLY A 218 9.30 -12.20 -12.16
C GLY A 218 9.80 -12.61 -10.78
N TYR A 219 9.51 -11.84 -9.72
CA TYR A 219 9.88 -12.18 -8.34
C TYR A 219 8.85 -13.08 -7.63
N GLY A 220 7.64 -13.24 -8.17
CA GLY A 220 6.58 -14.04 -7.54
C GLY A 220 6.21 -13.60 -6.12
N SER A 221 6.39 -12.32 -5.81
CA SER A 221 6.17 -11.76 -4.47
C SER A 221 5.68 -10.31 -4.57
N VAL A 222 4.93 -9.88 -3.57
CA VAL A 222 4.55 -8.47 -3.39
C VAL A 222 5.74 -7.56 -3.10
N TYR A 223 6.87 -8.13 -2.76
CA TYR A 223 8.14 -7.44 -2.54
C TYR A 223 9.15 -7.80 -3.65
N PRO A 224 9.18 -7.05 -4.76
CA PRO A 224 10.16 -7.26 -5.82
C PRO A 224 11.46 -6.48 -5.60
N GLY A 225 12.43 -6.69 -6.49
CA GLY A 225 13.71 -6.00 -6.51
C GLY A 225 14.67 -6.41 -5.39
N PRO A 226 15.77 -5.66 -5.18
CA PRO A 226 16.80 -6.01 -4.21
C PRO A 226 16.30 -6.21 -2.79
N MET A 227 15.36 -5.39 -2.36
CA MET A 227 14.72 -5.52 -1.05
C MET A 227 13.93 -6.82 -0.94
N GLY A 228 13.12 -7.12 -1.95
CA GLY A 228 12.30 -8.34 -1.98
C GLY A 228 13.12 -9.61 -2.10
N ALA A 229 14.25 -9.57 -2.82
CA ALA A 229 15.18 -10.68 -2.93
C ALA A 229 15.72 -11.15 -1.57
N VAL A 230 15.79 -10.26 -0.58
CA VAL A 230 16.19 -10.59 0.79
C VAL A 230 14.98 -10.86 1.70
N LEU A 231 13.96 -10.00 1.67
CA LEU A 231 12.82 -10.09 2.58
C LEU A 231 11.92 -11.30 2.31
N THR A 232 11.68 -11.63 1.04
CA THR A 232 10.75 -12.72 0.71
C THR A 232 11.22 -14.07 1.24
N PRO A 233 12.52 -14.49 1.09
CA PRO A 233 13.01 -15.70 1.72
C PRO A 233 12.94 -15.68 3.24
N LEU A 234 13.10 -14.51 3.87
CA LEU A 234 12.99 -14.38 5.32
C LEU A 234 11.56 -14.58 5.85
N PHE A 235 10.56 -14.18 5.07
CA PHE A 235 9.15 -14.34 5.43
C PHE A 235 8.56 -15.69 5.03
N LYS A 236 8.88 -16.18 3.81
CA LYS A 236 8.29 -17.39 3.23
C LYS A 236 9.14 -18.65 3.41
N GLY A 237 10.39 -18.51 3.85
CA GLY A 237 11.37 -19.59 3.93
C GLY A 237 12.16 -19.80 2.63
N TYR A 238 13.35 -20.37 2.78
CA TYR A 238 14.26 -20.65 1.65
C TYR A 238 13.76 -21.77 0.75
N ASP A 239 12.95 -22.69 1.27
CA ASP A 239 12.36 -23.77 0.48
C ASP A 239 11.39 -23.24 -0.60
N VAL A 240 10.76 -22.10 -0.35
CA VAL A 240 9.78 -21.48 -1.24
C VAL A 240 10.41 -20.41 -2.13
N ALA A 241 11.39 -19.67 -1.61
CA ALA A 241 11.93 -18.47 -2.25
C ALA A 241 13.47 -18.46 -2.31
N GLY A 242 14.11 -19.63 -2.31
CA GLY A 242 15.57 -19.77 -2.26
C GLY A 242 16.32 -19.23 -3.47
N ASP A 243 15.66 -19.08 -4.62
CA ASP A 243 16.26 -18.52 -5.83
C ASP A 243 16.28 -16.99 -5.85
N LEU A 244 15.44 -16.33 -5.04
CA LEU A 244 15.30 -14.87 -5.05
C LEU A 244 16.59 -14.10 -4.66
N PRO A 245 17.45 -14.56 -3.75
CA PRO A 245 18.71 -13.87 -3.46
C PRO A 245 19.60 -13.68 -4.70
N TYR A 246 19.51 -14.57 -5.68
CA TYR A 246 20.26 -14.46 -6.93
C TYR A 246 19.65 -13.44 -7.93
N ALA A 247 18.44 -12.97 -7.67
CA ALA A 247 17.77 -11.94 -8.45
C ALA A 247 18.12 -10.51 -8.00
N SER A 248 19.17 -10.36 -7.18
CA SER A 248 19.68 -9.07 -6.68
C SER A 248 21.15 -8.92 -7.04
N THR A 249 21.52 -7.78 -7.58
CA THR A 249 22.91 -7.43 -7.89
C THR A 249 23.31 -6.17 -7.14
#